data_3c913e040f83224621e37b2f4cd52259
#
_entry.id   3c913e040f83224621e37b2f4cd52259
#
_cell.length_a   1.000
_cell.length_b   1.000
_cell.length_c   1.000
_cell.angle_alpha   90.00
_cell.angle_beta   90.00
_cell.angle_gamma   90.00
#
_symmetry.space_group_name_H-M   'P 1'
#
loop_
_entity.id
_entity.type
_entity.pdbx_description
1 polymer ?
#
loop_
_entity_poly.entity_id
_entity_poly.type
_entity_poly.pdbx_seq_one_letter_code
_entity_poly.pdbx_strand_id
1 'polypeptide(L)'
;MLLLTALLTIAPQLGATAKADLLDFSGDVRSEATVQLIGPEGHRLVPEGEGPGRWTFDAGVLTASPVWDSVVTPEAYGDFRMHLEFAVNRSDDENLEARGNSGVYIQQRYELQIHDSFATPFEEFAAWQCGSLYRLKKPDQPACWPAEAWQTYDILFRAARFEGETKTADARITAFHNGRLIHDDFALPRKTGAGKPEGPEPRPIKLQGHHNEVQFRNAWIERLELNSMPAVAADDPRRVQKRLPRPGTTLMLEGRTAFVIEPTAAARREGPMPWVWYAPTLAPYPGAAEGWMIDRLLAAGVAIAGIDVGESYGSPDGTAGFDVLHEHLTRDRGFSPRPAFLARSRGGLMAYSWAAAHPELVAGLGGIYPVCDLASYPGLERAAPAFGLTPQELSMRLADFNPVSRLAALAAEGVPVFHLHGDEDRVVPLEANSGALTRRYLELGGPATLRVLAGRGHDMWGGWFQSAELTNFLIDRAIAGASSPVGQGAPSAGQETSAEGG
;
A
#
# COMPACT_ATOMS: atom_id res chain seq x y z
N MET A 1 -70.93 9.41 -10.22
CA MET A 1 -69.72 10.14 -10.64
C MET A 1 -68.73 10.07 -9.47
N LEU A 2 -67.95 8.99 -9.41
CA LEU A 2 -66.91 8.81 -8.37
C LEU A 2 -65.59 9.15 -9.01
N LEU A 3 -64.91 10.17 -8.50
CA LEU A 3 -63.49 10.49 -8.80
C LEU A 3 -62.59 9.49 -8.08
N LEU A 4 -61.83 8.72 -8.83
CA LEU A 4 -60.67 7.94 -8.32
C LEU A 4 -59.47 8.88 -8.31
N THR A 5 -59.00 9.24 -7.12
CA THR A 5 -57.72 9.95 -6.94
C THR A 5 -56.63 8.90 -6.84
N ALA A 6 -55.80 8.82 -7.91
CA ALA A 6 -54.57 8.01 -7.88
C ALA A 6 -53.50 8.74 -7.02
N LEU A 7 -53.13 8.15 -5.88
CA LEU A 7 -51.94 8.55 -5.16
C LEU A 7 -50.69 7.99 -5.91
N LEU A 8 -49.95 8.88 -6.58
CA LEU A 8 -48.60 8.59 -6.99
C LEU A 8 -47.71 8.61 -5.73
N THR A 9 -47.26 7.47 -5.29
CA THR A 9 -46.15 7.36 -4.32
C THR A 9 -44.84 7.67 -5.03
N ILE A 10 -44.30 8.88 -4.83
CA ILE A 10 -42.93 9.23 -5.26
C ILE A 10 -41.99 8.54 -4.28
N ALA A 11 -41.31 7.52 -4.77
CA ALA A 11 -40.17 6.93 -4.04
C ALA A 11 -39.04 8.00 -3.92
N PRO A 12 -38.44 8.20 -2.77
CA PRO A 12 -37.38 9.17 -2.62
C PRO A 12 -36.17 8.75 -3.47
N GLN A 13 -35.78 9.59 -4.41
CA GLN A 13 -34.48 9.49 -5.07
C GLN A 13 -33.41 9.74 -3.99
N LEU A 14 -32.65 8.74 -3.65
CA LEU A 14 -31.44 8.89 -2.82
C LEU A 14 -30.51 9.92 -3.49
N GLY A 15 -30.25 11.02 -2.78
CA GLY A 15 -29.39 12.11 -3.27
C GLY A 15 -27.92 11.66 -3.44
N ALA A 16 -27.12 12.45 -4.13
CA ALA A 16 -25.71 12.15 -4.47
C ALA A 16 -24.85 11.82 -3.24
N THR A 17 -25.16 12.39 -2.07
CA THR A 17 -24.50 12.10 -0.76
C THR A 17 -24.72 10.66 -0.31
N ALA A 18 -25.93 10.11 -0.47
CA ALA A 18 -26.22 8.72 -0.08
C ALA A 18 -25.52 7.66 -0.95
N LYS A 19 -25.07 8.02 -2.17
CA LYS A 19 -24.35 7.09 -3.06
C LYS A 19 -22.86 6.94 -2.73
N ALA A 20 -22.22 7.97 -2.20
CA ALA A 20 -20.83 7.91 -1.75
C ALA A 20 -20.66 6.97 -0.54
N ASP A 21 -21.63 6.98 0.39
CA ASP A 21 -21.63 6.15 1.60
C ASP A 21 -21.71 4.63 1.30
N LEU A 22 -22.26 4.21 0.15
CA LEU A 22 -22.36 2.80 -0.24
C LEU A 22 -21.00 2.17 -0.60
N LEU A 23 -20.00 2.99 -0.92
CA LEU A 23 -18.65 2.56 -1.23
C LEU A 23 -17.68 2.74 -0.04
N ASP A 24 -18.19 3.20 1.10
CA ASP A 24 -17.44 3.27 2.34
C ASP A 24 -17.73 1.99 3.18
N PHE A 25 -16.68 1.19 3.35
CA PHE A 25 -16.71 -0.06 4.12
C PHE A 25 -16.02 0.07 5.47
N SER A 26 -15.63 1.28 5.88
CA SER A 26 -15.10 1.54 7.22
C SER A 26 -16.11 1.16 8.29
N GLY A 27 -15.63 0.73 9.45
CA GLY A 27 -16.51 0.27 10.55
C GLY A 27 -17.49 1.31 11.07
N ASP A 28 -17.23 2.60 10.80
CA ASP A 28 -18.01 3.74 11.30
C ASP A 28 -19.31 4.00 10.48
N VAL A 29 -19.46 3.38 9.31
CA VAL A 29 -20.58 3.60 8.37
C VAL A 29 -21.56 2.41 8.35
N ARG A 30 -21.58 1.59 9.39
CA ARG A 30 -22.54 0.48 9.52
C ARG A 30 -23.92 1.01 9.93
N SER A 31 -24.95 0.61 9.18
CA SER A 31 -26.34 0.91 9.54
C SER A 31 -26.88 -0.11 10.56
N GLU A 32 -28.04 0.19 11.15
CA GLU A 32 -28.78 -0.77 12.01
C GLU A 32 -29.23 -2.03 11.23
N ALA A 33 -29.26 -1.97 9.89
CA ALA A 33 -29.58 -3.09 9.01
C ALA A 33 -28.38 -4.03 8.73
N THR A 34 -27.19 -3.70 9.23
CA THR A 34 -25.99 -4.53 9.07
C THR A 34 -26.09 -5.81 9.88
N VAL A 35 -25.89 -6.95 9.21
CA VAL A 35 -25.86 -8.27 9.82
C VAL A 35 -24.41 -8.72 9.98
N GLN A 36 -23.96 -8.95 11.23
CA GLN A 36 -22.66 -9.56 11.49
C GLN A 36 -22.72 -11.05 11.15
N LEU A 37 -21.90 -11.49 10.20
CA LEU A 37 -21.81 -12.89 9.78
C LEU A 37 -20.74 -13.66 10.59
N ILE A 38 -19.59 -13.03 10.82
CA ILE A 38 -18.49 -13.54 11.66
C ILE A 38 -18.04 -12.38 12.54
N GLY A 39 -18.20 -12.52 13.85
CA GLY A 39 -17.83 -11.52 14.85
C GLY A 39 -16.91 -12.11 15.93
N PRO A 40 -16.52 -11.31 16.93
CA PRO A 40 -15.60 -11.76 17.99
C PRO A 40 -16.13 -12.95 18.79
N GLU A 41 -17.47 -13.04 18.97
CA GLU A 41 -18.10 -14.02 19.87
C GLU A 41 -18.77 -15.18 19.14
N GLY A 42 -18.83 -15.17 17.79
CA GLY A 42 -19.49 -16.22 17.05
C GLY A 42 -19.70 -15.92 15.57
N HIS A 43 -20.32 -16.88 14.88
CA HIS A 43 -20.70 -16.75 13.48
C HIS A 43 -22.12 -17.25 13.22
N ARG A 44 -22.73 -16.78 12.12
CA ARG A 44 -24.10 -17.16 11.70
C ARG A 44 -24.09 -18.18 10.55
N LEU A 45 -22.94 -18.49 9.99
CA LEU A 45 -22.83 -19.41 8.84
C LEU A 45 -23.18 -20.84 9.24
N VAL A 46 -23.82 -21.56 8.32
CA VAL A 46 -24.21 -22.95 8.48
C VAL A 46 -23.60 -23.82 7.39
N PRO A 47 -23.40 -25.14 7.60
CA PRO A 47 -22.88 -26.04 6.56
C PRO A 47 -23.74 -26.01 5.28
N GLU A 48 -23.09 -26.04 4.10
CA GLU A 48 -23.76 -26.22 2.82
C GLU A 48 -24.06 -27.70 2.58
N GLY A 49 -25.16 -28.20 3.10
CA GLY A 49 -25.57 -29.61 2.95
C GLY A 49 -25.96 -30.25 4.28
N GLU A 50 -26.25 -31.58 4.20
CA GLU A 50 -26.65 -32.35 5.37
C GLU A 50 -25.42 -32.84 6.14
N GLY A 51 -25.35 -32.57 7.43
CA GLY A 51 -24.30 -33.05 8.32
C GLY A 51 -23.66 -31.97 9.18
N PRO A 52 -22.90 -32.38 10.21
CA PRO A 52 -22.16 -31.42 11.03
C PRO A 52 -21.03 -30.82 10.19
N GLY A 53 -20.99 -29.49 10.12
CA GLY A 53 -19.86 -28.76 9.53
C GLY A 53 -18.55 -29.11 10.25
N ARG A 54 -17.43 -29.08 9.51
CA ARG A 54 -16.10 -29.39 10.03
C ARG A 54 -15.25 -28.15 10.22
N TRP A 55 -15.80 -26.97 9.90
CA TRP A 55 -15.14 -25.72 10.14
C TRP A 55 -15.05 -25.44 11.64
N THR A 56 -13.94 -24.89 12.07
CA THR A 56 -13.71 -24.56 13.48
C THR A 56 -13.86 -23.05 13.70
N PHE A 57 -14.33 -22.67 14.90
CA PHE A 57 -14.41 -21.27 15.29
C PHE A 57 -13.69 -21.09 16.62
N ASP A 58 -12.70 -20.20 16.64
CA ASP A 58 -11.95 -19.85 17.83
C ASP A 58 -11.54 -18.37 17.80
N ALA A 59 -11.65 -17.69 18.94
CA ALA A 59 -11.22 -16.29 19.15
C ALA A 59 -11.65 -15.32 18.02
N GLY A 60 -12.88 -15.47 17.50
CA GLY A 60 -13.42 -14.60 16.43
C GLY A 60 -12.99 -15.02 15.00
N VAL A 61 -12.27 -16.12 14.86
CA VAL A 61 -11.78 -16.65 13.58
C VAL A 61 -12.53 -17.94 13.23
N LEU A 62 -13.10 -17.97 12.03
CA LEU A 62 -13.72 -19.14 11.44
C LEU A 62 -12.70 -19.76 10.44
N THR A 63 -12.28 -21.00 10.67
CA THR A 63 -11.26 -21.69 9.85
C THR A 63 -11.90 -22.77 9.02
N ALA A 64 -11.67 -22.76 7.70
CA ALA A 64 -12.14 -23.78 6.77
C ALA A 64 -11.47 -25.13 7.07
N SER A 65 -12.24 -26.19 6.94
CA SER A 65 -11.71 -27.56 7.04
C SER A 65 -10.91 -27.94 5.80
N PRO A 66 -9.83 -28.74 5.92
CA PRO A 66 -9.04 -29.20 4.78
C PRO A 66 -9.74 -30.29 3.95
N VAL A 67 -11.05 -30.16 3.76
CA VAL A 67 -11.89 -31.03 2.93
C VAL A 67 -12.85 -30.19 2.09
N TRP A 68 -13.55 -30.84 1.14
CA TRP A 68 -14.68 -30.21 0.44
C TRP A 68 -15.87 -30.03 1.39
N ASP A 69 -15.90 -28.91 2.07
CA ASP A 69 -16.92 -28.62 3.06
C ASP A 69 -17.11 -27.10 3.12
N SER A 70 -18.20 -26.61 2.57
CA SER A 70 -18.47 -25.16 2.46
C SER A 70 -19.52 -24.73 3.49
N VAL A 71 -19.50 -23.45 3.84
CA VAL A 71 -20.52 -22.84 4.68
C VAL A 71 -21.28 -21.76 3.94
N VAL A 72 -22.55 -21.56 4.31
CA VAL A 72 -23.43 -20.57 3.67
C VAL A 72 -24.11 -19.71 4.73
N THR A 73 -24.54 -18.50 4.32
CA THR A 73 -25.46 -17.73 5.15
C THR A 73 -26.82 -18.43 5.23
N PRO A 74 -27.50 -18.44 6.39
CA PRO A 74 -28.85 -19.01 6.49
C PRO A 74 -29.87 -18.25 5.66
N GLU A 75 -29.66 -16.94 5.45
CA GLU A 75 -30.51 -16.09 4.63
C GLU A 75 -29.95 -15.94 3.20
N ALA A 76 -30.87 -15.72 2.25
CA ALA A 76 -30.55 -15.34 0.87
C ALA A 76 -30.45 -13.83 0.72
N TYR A 77 -29.60 -13.33 -0.20
CA TYR A 77 -29.34 -11.92 -0.44
C TYR A 77 -29.54 -11.56 -1.91
N GLY A 78 -30.28 -10.48 -2.15
CA GLY A 78 -30.41 -9.83 -3.47
C GLY A 78 -29.26 -8.85 -3.70
N ASP A 79 -29.58 -7.55 -3.72
CA ASP A 79 -28.57 -6.49 -3.73
C ASP A 79 -28.00 -6.32 -2.31
N PHE A 80 -26.70 -6.10 -2.20
CA PHE A 80 -26.06 -5.94 -0.90
C PHE A 80 -24.69 -5.24 -0.99
N ARG A 81 -24.19 -4.76 0.13
CA ARG A 81 -22.76 -4.53 0.37
C ARG A 81 -22.26 -5.48 1.46
N MET A 82 -21.03 -5.89 1.35
CA MET A 82 -20.39 -6.89 2.24
C MET A 82 -18.93 -6.58 2.44
N HIS A 83 -18.48 -6.78 3.67
CA HIS A 83 -17.06 -6.79 4.03
C HIS A 83 -16.71 -8.15 4.62
N LEU A 84 -15.50 -8.64 4.34
CA LEU A 84 -14.92 -9.76 5.08
C LEU A 84 -13.41 -9.67 5.10
N GLU A 85 -12.81 -10.18 6.17
CA GLU A 85 -11.38 -10.43 6.26
C GLU A 85 -11.08 -11.92 6.10
N PHE A 86 -10.00 -12.22 5.36
CA PHE A 86 -9.54 -13.58 5.16
C PHE A 86 -8.01 -13.66 5.22
N ALA A 87 -7.49 -14.83 5.60
CA ALA A 87 -6.08 -15.16 5.51
C ALA A 87 -5.92 -16.56 4.91
N VAL A 88 -4.94 -16.73 4.01
CA VAL A 88 -4.58 -18.02 3.46
C VAL A 88 -3.34 -18.54 4.16
N ASN A 89 -3.28 -19.84 4.48
CA ASN A 89 -2.11 -20.44 5.06
C ASN A 89 -1.00 -20.56 4.00
N ARG A 90 0.25 -20.48 4.45
CA ARG A 90 1.39 -20.74 3.60
C ARG A 90 1.37 -22.21 3.13
N SER A 91 1.60 -22.41 1.85
CA SER A 91 1.66 -23.73 1.24
C SER A 91 2.89 -23.85 0.35
N ASP A 92 3.61 -24.94 0.50
CA ASP A 92 4.74 -25.32 -0.36
C ASP A 92 4.29 -26.29 -1.47
N ASP A 93 2.98 -26.45 -1.71
CA ASP A 93 2.44 -27.30 -2.76
C ASP A 93 3.00 -26.87 -4.13
N GLU A 94 3.51 -27.82 -4.90
CA GLU A 94 4.04 -27.58 -6.24
C GLU A 94 2.94 -27.16 -7.23
N ASN A 95 1.71 -27.64 -6.99
CA ASN A 95 0.53 -27.20 -7.75
C ASN A 95 0.08 -25.82 -7.29
N LEU A 96 0.43 -24.79 -8.05
CA LEU A 96 0.08 -23.41 -7.74
C LEU A 96 -1.43 -23.21 -7.56
N GLU A 97 -2.29 -23.89 -8.32
CA GLU A 97 -3.75 -23.78 -8.20
C GLU A 97 -4.31 -24.35 -6.89
N ALA A 98 -3.52 -25.15 -6.15
CA ALA A 98 -3.92 -25.72 -4.86
C ALA A 98 -3.59 -24.82 -3.65
N ARG A 99 -2.80 -23.76 -3.82
CA ARG A 99 -2.30 -22.92 -2.71
C ARG A 99 -3.34 -21.98 -2.16
N GLY A 100 -3.79 -22.19 -0.92
CA GLY A 100 -4.74 -21.30 -0.24
C GLY A 100 -6.06 -21.15 -1.00
N ASN A 101 -6.48 -22.17 -1.74
CA ASN A 101 -7.64 -22.11 -2.62
C ASN A 101 -8.95 -22.11 -1.82
N SER A 102 -9.74 -21.08 -2.04
CA SER A 102 -11.08 -20.85 -1.51
C SER A 102 -11.82 -19.84 -2.39
N GLY A 103 -13.02 -19.41 -2.00
CA GLY A 103 -13.78 -18.39 -2.72
C GLY A 103 -14.99 -17.88 -1.96
N VAL A 104 -15.36 -16.64 -2.24
CA VAL A 104 -16.63 -16.04 -1.82
C VAL A 104 -17.61 -16.17 -2.96
N TYR A 105 -18.60 -17.06 -2.82
CA TYR A 105 -19.65 -17.22 -3.82
C TYR A 105 -20.84 -16.31 -3.50
N ILE A 106 -20.95 -15.26 -4.26
CA ILE A 106 -22.06 -14.32 -4.25
C ILE A 106 -23.29 -15.00 -4.82
N GLN A 107 -24.36 -15.11 -4.03
CA GLN A 107 -25.58 -15.86 -4.39
C GLN A 107 -25.30 -17.32 -4.82
N GLN A 108 -24.26 -17.97 -4.32
CA GLN A 108 -23.80 -19.28 -4.80
C GLN A 108 -23.59 -19.37 -6.33
N ARG A 109 -23.54 -18.24 -7.04
CA ARG A 109 -23.46 -18.15 -8.51
C ARG A 109 -22.14 -17.58 -9.00
N TYR A 110 -21.65 -16.51 -8.36
CA TYR A 110 -20.53 -15.72 -8.81
C TYR A 110 -19.40 -15.78 -7.76
N GLU A 111 -18.30 -16.36 -8.14
CA GLU A 111 -17.15 -16.57 -7.27
C GLU A 111 -16.14 -15.43 -7.39
N LEU A 112 -15.87 -14.76 -6.28
CA LEU A 112 -14.69 -13.93 -6.09
C LEU A 112 -13.61 -14.80 -5.42
N GLN A 113 -12.55 -15.08 -6.17
CA GLN A 113 -11.53 -16.06 -5.83
C GLN A 113 -10.64 -15.63 -4.66
N ILE A 114 -10.38 -16.56 -3.76
CA ILE A 114 -9.34 -16.47 -2.72
C ILE A 114 -8.23 -17.45 -3.07
N HIS A 115 -6.97 -16.99 -3.08
CA HIS A 115 -5.84 -17.80 -3.48
C HIS A 115 -4.51 -17.16 -3.01
N ASP A 116 -3.48 -17.96 -2.72
CA ASP A 116 -2.13 -17.44 -2.50
C ASP A 116 -1.47 -17.10 -3.84
N SER A 117 -1.67 -15.85 -4.28
CA SER A 117 -1.16 -15.34 -5.56
C SER A 117 -0.11 -14.24 -5.39
N PHE A 118 0.36 -13.97 -4.16
CA PHE A 118 1.27 -12.84 -3.91
C PHE A 118 2.58 -12.93 -4.70
N ALA A 119 3.17 -14.12 -4.83
CA ALA A 119 4.43 -14.30 -5.54
C ALA A 119 4.31 -14.24 -7.08
N THR A 120 3.08 -14.35 -7.62
CA THR A 120 2.87 -14.32 -9.07
C THR A 120 2.97 -12.90 -9.61
N PRO A 121 3.79 -12.62 -10.65
CA PRO A 121 3.77 -11.35 -11.35
C PRO A 121 2.38 -11.04 -11.92
N PHE A 122 1.94 -9.78 -11.84
CA PHE A 122 0.57 -9.45 -12.24
C PHE A 122 0.31 -9.61 -13.74
N GLU A 123 1.31 -9.44 -14.56
CA GLU A 123 1.26 -9.72 -16.00
C GLU A 123 0.96 -11.19 -16.31
N GLU A 124 1.33 -12.09 -15.42
CA GLU A 124 1.08 -13.53 -15.52
C GLU A 124 -0.27 -13.95 -14.89
N PHE A 125 -1.01 -13.00 -14.26
CA PHE A 125 -2.30 -13.33 -13.67
C PHE A 125 -3.29 -13.83 -14.73
N ALA A 126 -3.84 -15.00 -14.47
CA ALA A 126 -5.01 -15.54 -15.14
C ALA A 126 -6.27 -15.35 -14.27
N ALA A 127 -7.45 -15.57 -14.84
CA ALA A 127 -8.72 -15.35 -14.17
C ALA A 127 -9.09 -16.46 -13.16
N TRP A 128 -8.11 -17.10 -12.53
CA TRP A 128 -8.29 -18.05 -11.44
C TRP A 128 -7.50 -17.69 -10.17
N GLN A 129 -6.73 -16.60 -10.22
CA GLN A 129 -5.93 -16.13 -9.10
C GLN A 129 -6.71 -15.16 -8.21
N CYS A 130 -6.15 -14.84 -7.06
CA CYS A 130 -6.82 -14.05 -6.03
C CYS A 130 -7.43 -12.75 -6.56
N GLY A 131 -8.67 -12.47 -6.16
CA GLY A 131 -9.42 -11.32 -6.63
C GLY A 131 -10.07 -11.49 -8.00
N SER A 132 -9.89 -12.64 -8.68
CA SER A 132 -10.57 -12.90 -9.95
C SER A 132 -12.06 -13.23 -9.75
N LEU A 133 -12.88 -12.78 -10.68
CA LEU A 133 -14.17 -13.41 -10.95
C LEU A 133 -13.89 -14.71 -11.69
N TYR A 134 -13.96 -15.83 -10.97
CA TYR A 134 -13.33 -17.09 -11.35
C TYR A 134 -13.65 -17.52 -12.80
N ARG A 135 -12.58 -17.67 -13.59
CA ARG A 135 -12.61 -18.01 -15.04
C ARG A 135 -13.44 -17.05 -15.92
N LEU A 136 -13.71 -15.84 -15.41
CA LEU A 136 -14.43 -14.81 -16.16
C LEU A 136 -13.55 -13.56 -16.37
N LYS A 137 -12.95 -13.03 -15.32
CA LYS A 137 -12.15 -11.80 -15.38
C LYS A 137 -11.09 -11.79 -14.27
N LYS A 138 -9.83 -11.52 -14.60
CA LYS A 138 -8.81 -11.23 -13.58
C LYS A 138 -9.05 -9.84 -12.95
N PRO A 139 -8.52 -9.56 -11.75
CA PRO A 139 -8.61 -8.23 -11.17
C PRO A 139 -7.96 -7.18 -12.08
N ASP A 140 -8.39 -5.93 -11.97
CA ASP A 140 -7.85 -4.82 -12.78
C ASP A 140 -6.45 -4.40 -12.33
N GLN A 141 -6.09 -4.71 -11.07
CA GLN A 141 -4.79 -4.39 -10.48
C GLN A 141 -4.37 -5.42 -9.43
N PRO A 142 -3.06 -5.55 -9.14
CA PRO A 142 -2.57 -6.46 -8.09
C PRO A 142 -2.93 -5.91 -6.72
N ALA A 143 -3.54 -6.74 -5.87
CA ALA A 143 -3.96 -6.34 -4.53
C ALA A 143 -3.64 -7.37 -3.44
N CYS A 144 -3.20 -8.59 -3.81
CA CYS A 144 -2.86 -9.65 -2.86
C CYS A 144 -1.72 -9.24 -1.93
N TRP A 145 -1.84 -9.63 -0.66
CA TRP A 145 -0.76 -9.66 0.32
C TRP A 145 -0.19 -11.07 0.46
N PRO A 146 0.99 -11.24 1.11
CA PRO A 146 1.55 -12.56 1.36
C PRO A 146 0.60 -13.48 2.12
N ALA A 147 0.80 -14.79 1.98
CA ALA A 147 0.15 -15.78 2.86
C ALA A 147 0.37 -15.42 4.34
N GLU A 148 -0.56 -15.82 5.20
CA GLU A 148 -0.63 -15.53 6.64
C GLU A 148 -0.97 -14.06 6.98
N ALA A 149 -0.96 -13.13 6.00
CA ALA A 149 -1.46 -11.79 6.22
C ALA A 149 -3.00 -11.75 6.07
N TRP A 150 -3.67 -11.08 7.01
CA TRP A 150 -5.09 -10.78 6.89
C TRP A 150 -5.35 -9.81 5.75
N GLN A 151 -6.27 -10.17 4.88
CA GLN A 151 -6.67 -9.45 3.67
C GLN A 151 -8.15 -9.14 3.72
N THR A 152 -8.61 -8.13 2.99
CA THR A 152 -10.02 -7.72 2.98
C THR A 152 -10.63 -7.84 1.61
N TYR A 153 -11.88 -8.28 1.54
CA TYR A 153 -12.78 -8.02 0.41
C TYR A 153 -13.91 -7.11 0.84
N ASP A 154 -14.10 -6.03 0.09
CA ASP A 154 -15.22 -5.11 0.18
C ASP A 154 -16.02 -5.20 -1.12
N ILE A 155 -17.27 -5.59 -1.03
CA ILE A 155 -18.09 -5.97 -2.18
C ILE A 155 -19.38 -5.16 -2.18
N LEU A 156 -19.66 -4.47 -3.28
CA LEU A 156 -20.97 -3.95 -3.60
C LEU A 156 -21.54 -4.76 -4.77
N PHE A 157 -22.71 -5.34 -4.60
CA PHE A 157 -23.33 -6.24 -5.55
C PHE A 157 -24.77 -5.85 -5.84
N ARG A 158 -25.09 -5.77 -7.14
CA ARG A 158 -26.46 -5.66 -7.65
C ARG A 158 -26.82 -6.97 -8.37
N ALA A 159 -27.85 -7.64 -7.90
CA ALA A 159 -28.34 -8.88 -8.50
C ALA A 159 -28.81 -8.70 -9.94
N ALA A 160 -28.78 -9.78 -10.71
CA ALA A 160 -29.40 -9.81 -12.05
C ALA A 160 -30.90 -9.51 -11.96
N ARG A 161 -31.44 -8.88 -12.98
CA ARG A 161 -32.87 -8.56 -13.06
C ARG A 161 -33.55 -9.53 -14.01
N PHE A 162 -34.77 -9.91 -13.65
CA PHE A 162 -35.58 -10.86 -14.39
C PHE A 162 -37.03 -10.36 -14.54
N GLU A 163 -37.62 -10.68 -15.62
CA GLU A 163 -39.06 -10.63 -15.84
C GLU A 163 -39.57 -12.07 -16.05
N GLY A 164 -40.21 -12.62 -15.02
CA GLY A 164 -40.43 -14.07 -14.92
C GLY A 164 -39.07 -14.80 -14.93
N GLU A 165 -38.90 -15.75 -15.85
CA GLU A 165 -37.67 -16.50 -16.03
C GLU A 165 -36.66 -15.84 -16.98
N THR A 166 -37.05 -14.72 -17.64
CA THR A 166 -36.21 -14.03 -18.62
C THR A 166 -35.29 -13.03 -17.95
N LYS A 167 -33.97 -13.20 -18.11
CA LYS A 167 -32.99 -12.22 -17.61
C LYS A 167 -33.05 -10.94 -18.47
N THR A 168 -33.33 -9.81 -17.81
CA THR A 168 -33.44 -8.49 -18.46
C THR A 168 -32.19 -7.60 -18.20
N ALA A 169 -31.44 -7.87 -17.14
CA ALA A 169 -30.16 -7.22 -16.89
C ALA A 169 -29.19 -8.14 -16.14
N ASP A 170 -27.91 -8.04 -16.47
CA ASP A 170 -26.84 -8.75 -15.79
C ASP A 170 -26.69 -8.30 -14.33
N ALA A 171 -26.24 -9.21 -13.47
CA ALA A 171 -25.71 -8.85 -12.17
C ALA A 171 -24.49 -7.95 -12.34
N ARG A 172 -24.22 -7.09 -11.36
CA ARG A 172 -23.08 -6.17 -11.40
C ARG A 172 -22.33 -6.17 -10.08
N ILE A 173 -21.02 -6.03 -10.16
CA ILE A 173 -20.14 -6.04 -8.99
C ILE A 173 -19.14 -4.89 -9.04
N THR A 174 -18.99 -4.20 -7.91
CA THR A 174 -17.82 -3.38 -7.60
C THR A 174 -17.12 -4.04 -6.41
N ALA A 175 -15.84 -4.36 -6.55
CA ALA A 175 -15.10 -5.06 -5.52
C ALA A 175 -13.75 -4.40 -5.26
N PHE A 176 -13.41 -4.32 -3.97
CA PHE A 176 -12.10 -3.88 -3.51
C PHE A 176 -11.41 -5.04 -2.80
N HIS A 177 -10.11 -5.11 -2.96
CA HIS A 177 -9.23 -6.06 -2.28
C HIS A 177 -8.11 -5.29 -1.58
N ASN A 178 -8.01 -5.39 -0.27
CA ASN A 178 -7.08 -4.61 0.54
C ASN A 178 -7.18 -3.09 0.26
N GLY A 179 -8.43 -2.59 0.18
CA GLY A 179 -8.74 -1.20 -0.14
C GLY A 179 -8.45 -0.77 -1.58
N ARG A 180 -8.13 -1.68 -2.51
CA ARG A 180 -7.89 -1.39 -3.92
C ARG A 180 -9.06 -1.83 -4.78
N LEU A 181 -9.49 -0.97 -5.68
CA LEU A 181 -10.54 -1.28 -6.64
C LEU A 181 -10.03 -2.33 -7.64
N ILE A 182 -10.58 -3.54 -7.56
CA ILE A 182 -10.20 -4.67 -8.43
C ILE A 182 -11.23 -4.98 -9.50
N HIS A 183 -12.49 -4.60 -9.29
CA HIS A 183 -13.57 -4.64 -10.28
C HIS A 183 -14.45 -3.40 -10.12
N ASP A 184 -14.64 -2.64 -11.19
CA ASP A 184 -15.40 -1.40 -11.22
C ASP A 184 -16.68 -1.61 -12.00
N ASP A 185 -17.82 -1.67 -11.30
CA ASP A 185 -19.16 -1.84 -11.89
C ASP A 185 -19.18 -2.87 -13.04
N PHE A 186 -18.51 -4.02 -12.81
CA PHE A 186 -18.39 -5.05 -13.85
C PHE A 186 -19.67 -5.85 -13.99
N ALA A 187 -20.16 -5.99 -15.23
CA ALA A 187 -21.31 -6.84 -15.55
C ALA A 187 -20.94 -8.32 -15.53
N LEU A 188 -21.70 -9.12 -14.81
CA LEU A 188 -21.55 -10.58 -14.71
C LEU A 188 -22.54 -11.25 -15.67
N PRO A 189 -22.16 -11.56 -16.91
CA PRO A 189 -23.08 -12.03 -17.95
C PRO A 189 -23.56 -13.47 -17.70
N ARG A 190 -22.88 -14.20 -16.84
CA ARG A 190 -23.17 -15.59 -16.49
C ARG A 190 -22.55 -15.95 -15.14
N LYS A 191 -23.03 -17.08 -14.55
CA LYS A 191 -22.40 -17.69 -13.40
C LYS A 191 -20.89 -17.97 -13.63
N THR A 192 -20.09 -18.02 -12.57
CA THR A 192 -18.70 -18.43 -12.62
C THR A 192 -18.53 -19.91 -12.26
N GLY A 193 -17.51 -20.58 -12.81
CA GLY A 193 -17.05 -21.90 -12.41
C GLY A 193 -18.16 -22.87 -11.96
N ALA A 194 -18.04 -23.37 -10.74
CA ALA A 194 -18.99 -24.31 -10.11
C ALA A 194 -20.26 -23.63 -9.55
N GLY A 195 -20.48 -22.34 -9.83
CA GLY A 195 -21.67 -21.61 -9.38
C GLY A 195 -22.99 -22.25 -9.83
N LYS A 196 -24.04 -22.03 -9.04
CA LYS A 196 -25.42 -22.46 -9.38
C LYS A 196 -25.93 -21.67 -10.61
N PRO A 197 -26.91 -22.18 -11.34
CA PRO A 197 -27.55 -21.45 -12.43
C PRO A 197 -28.10 -20.11 -11.98
N GLU A 198 -28.10 -19.13 -12.91
CA GLU A 198 -28.79 -17.85 -12.70
C GLU A 198 -30.32 -18.06 -12.66
N GLY A 199 -31.00 -17.16 -12.01
CA GLY A 199 -32.46 -17.16 -11.87
C GLY A 199 -32.93 -15.98 -11.01
N PRO A 200 -34.26 -15.71 -10.99
CA PRO A 200 -34.82 -14.54 -10.32
C PRO A 200 -34.66 -14.56 -8.79
N GLU A 201 -34.60 -15.75 -8.20
CA GLU A 201 -34.56 -15.89 -6.74
C GLU A 201 -33.20 -15.53 -6.16
N PRO A 202 -33.14 -14.74 -5.08
CA PRO A 202 -31.91 -14.51 -4.35
C PRO A 202 -31.42 -15.82 -3.71
N ARG A 203 -30.11 -15.93 -3.46
CA ARG A 203 -29.49 -17.11 -2.86
C ARG A 203 -28.50 -16.70 -1.75
N PRO A 204 -28.11 -17.65 -0.89
CA PRO A 204 -27.09 -17.43 0.15
C PRO A 204 -25.74 -16.98 -0.42
N ILE A 205 -24.96 -16.32 0.45
CA ILE A 205 -23.53 -16.17 0.27
C ILE A 205 -22.85 -17.47 0.76
N LYS A 206 -21.84 -17.94 0.03
CA LYS A 206 -21.11 -19.16 0.38
C LYS A 206 -19.63 -18.82 0.55
N LEU A 207 -19.01 -19.31 1.61
CA LEU A 207 -17.56 -19.42 1.76
C LEU A 207 -17.16 -20.85 1.44
N GLN A 208 -16.23 -20.98 0.48
CA GLN A 208 -15.85 -22.30 -0.06
C GLN A 208 -14.79 -22.97 0.81
N GLY A 209 -15.02 -24.25 1.19
CA GLY A 209 -13.97 -25.17 1.61
C GLY A 209 -13.41 -25.91 0.38
N HIS A 210 -12.10 -25.90 0.19
CA HIS A 210 -11.42 -26.45 -0.98
C HIS A 210 -10.07 -27.07 -0.61
N HIS A 211 -10.06 -28.00 0.35
CA HIS A 211 -8.85 -28.69 0.85
C HIS A 211 -7.77 -27.79 1.47
N ASN A 212 -8.07 -26.53 1.74
CA ASN A 212 -7.17 -25.57 2.34
C ASN A 212 -7.78 -24.97 3.60
N GLU A 213 -6.96 -24.77 4.62
CA GLU A 213 -7.33 -24.09 5.86
C GLU A 213 -7.28 -22.58 5.67
N VAL A 214 -8.27 -22.03 4.98
CA VAL A 214 -8.44 -20.58 4.85
C VAL A 214 -9.20 -20.05 6.06
N GLN A 215 -8.74 -18.95 6.62
CA GLN A 215 -9.32 -18.31 7.80
C GLN A 215 -10.16 -17.10 7.41
N PHE A 216 -11.25 -16.90 8.14
CA PHE A 216 -12.19 -15.78 7.95
C PHE A 216 -12.52 -15.13 9.29
N ARG A 217 -12.64 -13.80 9.30
CA ARG A 217 -13.09 -13.03 10.46
C ARG A 217 -13.76 -11.73 10.04
N ASN A 218 -14.32 -11.00 10.98
CA ASN A 218 -14.87 -9.66 10.78
C ASN A 218 -15.73 -9.53 9.50
N ALA A 219 -16.62 -10.50 9.26
CA ALA A 219 -17.49 -10.48 8.09
C ALA A 219 -18.85 -9.90 8.43
N TRP A 220 -19.34 -8.95 7.64
CA TRP A 220 -20.67 -8.38 7.77
C TRP A 220 -21.30 -8.12 6.39
N ILE A 221 -22.62 -8.07 6.35
CA ILE A 221 -23.39 -7.83 5.14
C ILE A 221 -24.57 -6.90 5.44
N GLU A 222 -24.91 -6.05 4.51
CA GLU A 222 -26.07 -5.16 4.55
C GLU A 222 -26.90 -5.30 3.27
N ARG A 223 -28.21 -5.52 3.42
CA ARG A 223 -29.16 -5.60 2.30
C ARG A 223 -29.37 -4.22 1.71
N LEU A 224 -29.43 -4.17 0.40
CA LEU A 224 -29.68 -2.95 -0.36
C LEU A 224 -30.80 -3.15 -1.40
N GLU A 225 -31.27 -2.04 -1.95
CA GLU A 225 -32.08 -1.99 -3.14
C GLU A 225 -31.42 -1.01 -4.12
N LEU A 226 -30.79 -1.54 -5.16
CA LEU A 226 -29.99 -0.77 -6.10
C LEU A 226 -30.67 -0.65 -7.45
N ASN A 227 -31.09 0.54 -7.82
CA ASN A 227 -31.53 0.83 -9.19
C ASN A 227 -30.36 0.84 -10.17
N SER A 228 -29.19 1.34 -9.72
CA SER A 228 -27.93 1.36 -10.48
C SER A 228 -26.75 1.26 -9.52
N MET A 229 -25.59 0.80 -10.02
CA MET A 229 -24.35 0.85 -9.26
C MET A 229 -23.88 2.31 -9.11
N PRO A 230 -23.37 2.71 -7.92
CA PRO A 230 -22.66 3.98 -7.79
C PRO A 230 -21.35 3.91 -8.55
N ALA A 231 -21.00 5.00 -9.23
CA ALA A 231 -19.68 5.09 -9.87
C ALA A 231 -18.59 5.37 -8.83
N VAL A 232 -17.50 4.64 -8.89
CA VAL A 232 -16.26 5.02 -8.19
C VAL A 232 -15.67 6.23 -8.91
N ALA A 233 -15.34 7.30 -8.18
CA ALA A 233 -14.76 8.50 -8.76
C ALA A 233 -13.46 8.20 -9.52
N ALA A 234 -13.18 8.96 -10.59
CA ALA A 234 -11.98 8.73 -11.41
C ALA A 234 -10.68 8.98 -10.62
N ASP A 235 -10.73 9.90 -9.66
CA ASP A 235 -9.67 10.28 -8.74
C ASP A 235 -9.71 9.52 -7.39
N ASP A 236 -10.56 8.50 -7.28
CA ASP A 236 -10.63 7.68 -6.06
C ASP A 236 -9.26 7.03 -5.77
N PRO A 237 -8.68 7.24 -4.59
CA PRO A 237 -7.36 6.71 -4.24
C PRO A 237 -7.27 5.17 -4.31
N ARG A 238 -8.40 4.47 -4.22
CA ARG A 238 -8.46 3.01 -4.32
C ARG A 238 -8.23 2.50 -5.76
N ARG A 239 -8.20 3.39 -6.77
CA ARG A 239 -7.79 3.09 -8.15
C ARG A 239 -6.27 3.02 -8.33
N VAL A 240 -5.51 3.31 -7.30
CA VAL A 240 -4.04 3.36 -7.35
C VAL A 240 -3.43 1.97 -7.58
N GLN A 241 -2.69 1.84 -8.67
CA GLN A 241 -2.00 0.61 -9.05
C GLN A 241 -0.62 0.50 -8.39
N LYS A 242 -0.56 0.30 -7.07
CA LYS A 242 0.71 0.10 -6.36
C LYS A 242 0.68 -1.15 -5.49
N ARG A 243 1.57 -2.12 -5.81
CA ARG A 243 1.76 -3.32 -5.00
C ARG A 243 2.79 -3.04 -3.91
N LEU A 244 2.44 -3.32 -2.66
CA LEU A 244 3.36 -3.22 -1.53
C LEU A 244 3.91 -4.60 -1.16
N PRO A 245 5.16 -4.71 -0.67
CA PRO A 245 5.76 -5.98 -0.26
C PRO A 245 5.25 -6.49 1.09
N ARG A 246 4.56 -5.65 1.85
CA ARG A 246 3.91 -5.97 3.13
C ARG A 246 2.57 -5.25 3.23
N PRO A 247 1.67 -5.72 4.13
CA PRO A 247 0.43 -5.01 4.43
C PRO A 247 0.66 -3.54 4.74
N GLY A 248 -0.08 -2.66 4.08
CA GLY A 248 0.07 -1.22 4.23
C GLY A 248 -1.02 -0.46 3.47
N THR A 249 -1.04 0.84 3.64
CA THR A 249 -2.01 1.73 3.00
C THR A 249 -1.39 2.40 1.78
N THR A 250 -2.12 2.47 0.69
CA THR A 250 -1.83 3.36 -0.44
C THR A 250 -2.83 4.50 -0.44
N LEU A 251 -2.36 5.70 -0.72
CA LEU A 251 -3.18 6.91 -0.71
C LEU A 251 -2.78 7.83 -1.86
N MET A 252 -3.66 8.75 -2.21
CA MET A 252 -3.42 9.77 -3.20
C MET A 252 -3.20 11.11 -2.49
N LEU A 253 -2.06 11.72 -2.69
CA LEU A 253 -1.73 13.04 -2.15
C LEU A 253 -1.42 13.98 -3.33
N GLU A 254 -2.24 14.99 -3.53
CA GLU A 254 -2.13 15.95 -4.63
C GLU A 254 -1.89 15.30 -6.00
N GLY A 255 -2.66 14.24 -6.30
CA GLY A 255 -2.54 13.49 -7.56
C GLY A 255 -1.34 12.55 -7.65
N ARG A 256 -0.56 12.38 -6.59
CA ARG A 256 0.60 11.48 -6.51
C ARG A 256 0.31 10.27 -5.63
N THR A 257 0.70 9.11 -6.09
CA THR A 257 0.58 7.88 -5.31
C THR A 257 1.57 7.89 -4.15
N ALA A 258 1.07 7.74 -2.93
CA ALA A 258 1.88 7.52 -1.73
C ALA A 258 1.58 6.16 -1.09
N PHE A 259 2.46 5.68 -0.24
CA PHE A 259 2.22 4.49 0.57
C PHE A 259 2.76 4.67 1.99
N VAL A 260 2.17 3.92 2.92
CA VAL A 260 2.63 3.79 4.30
C VAL A 260 2.49 2.33 4.72
N ILE A 261 3.55 1.74 5.27
CA ILE A 261 3.54 0.43 5.92
C ILE A 261 3.89 0.66 7.38
N GLU A 262 2.95 0.42 8.28
CA GLU A 262 3.10 0.65 9.72
C GLU A 262 3.40 -0.65 10.48
N PRO A 263 4.13 -0.58 11.60
CA PRO A 263 4.26 -1.71 12.50
C PRO A 263 2.91 -2.10 13.12
N THR A 264 2.79 -3.35 13.55
CA THR A 264 1.62 -3.80 14.32
C THR A 264 1.47 -3.00 15.61
N ALA A 265 0.26 -2.95 16.16
CA ALA A 265 0.00 -2.26 17.43
C ALA A 265 0.92 -2.73 18.56
N ALA A 266 1.26 -4.03 18.59
CA ALA A 266 2.15 -4.61 19.60
C ALA A 266 3.62 -4.16 19.45
N ALA A 267 4.07 -3.84 18.26
CA ALA A 267 5.43 -3.37 17.99
C ALA A 267 5.53 -1.83 18.01
N ARG A 268 4.39 -1.12 18.03
CA ARG A 268 4.34 0.35 17.99
C ARG A 268 5.01 0.94 19.24
N ARG A 269 5.85 1.95 19.02
CA ARG A 269 6.53 2.69 20.08
C ARG A 269 5.63 3.81 20.61
N GLU A 270 5.87 4.25 21.85
CA GLU A 270 5.25 5.46 22.40
C GLU A 270 5.81 6.73 21.73
N GLY A 271 4.97 7.77 21.64
CA GLY A 271 5.34 9.03 21.03
C GLY A 271 5.12 9.08 19.53
N PRO A 272 5.74 10.05 18.81
CA PRO A 272 5.66 10.16 17.36
C PRO A 272 6.17 8.91 16.67
N MET A 273 5.49 8.46 15.60
CA MET A 273 5.86 7.25 14.85
C MET A 273 7.23 7.44 14.18
N PRO A 274 8.28 6.68 14.57
CA PRO A 274 9.54 6.71 13.84
C PRO A 274 9.37 6.06 12.47
N TRP A 275 10.00 6.63 11.43
CA TRP A 275 9.83 6.11 10.09
C TRP A 275 11.05 6.30 9.18
N VAL A 276 11.08 5.44 8.17
CA VAL A 276 12.04 5.49 7.06
C VAL A 276 11.32 5.96 5.80
N TRP A 277 11.89 6.97 5.16
CA TRP A 277 11.43 7.46 3.87
C TRP A 277 12.15 6.72 2.75
N TYR A 278 11.40 5.97 1.98
CA TYR A 278 11.92 5.19 0.86
C TYR A 278 11.86 5.98 -0.45
N ALA A 279 12.97 6.01 -1.18
CA ALA A 279 13.06 6.59 -2.52
C ALA A 279 13.94 5.69 -3.44
N PRO A 280 13.55 5.48 -4.72
CA PRO A 280 12.40 6.01 -5.44
C PRO A 280 11.12 5.22 -5.15
N THR A 281 9.96 5.87 -5.22
CA THR A 281 8.67 5.24 -4.98
C THR A 281 7.90 5.02 -6.29
N LEU A 282 8.58 4.64 -7.35
CA LEU A 282 7.99 4.29 -8.64
C LEU A 282 7.03 3.08 -8.50
N ALA A 283 6.17 2.86 -9.47
CA ALA A 283 5.14 1.82 -9.41
C ALA A 283 5.61 0.45 -8.88
N PRO A 284 6.79 -0.12 -9.28
CA PRO A 284 7.28 -1.40 -8.76
C PRO A 284 8.02 -1.30 -7.41
N TYR A 285 8.22 -0.11 -6.83
CA TYR A 285 9.06 0.08 -5.65
C TYR A 285 8.32 0.72 -4.46
N PRO A 286 8.58 0.27 -3.20
CA PRO A 286 9.40 -0.88 -2.83
C PRO A 286 8.80 -2.20 -3.32
N GLY A 287 9.64 -3.17 -3.66
CA GLY A 287 9.25 -4.50 -4.13
C GLY A 287 9.60 -5.62 -3.15
N ALA A 288 9.54 -6.87 -3.61
CA ALA A 288 9.83 -8.06 -2.78
C ALA A 288 11.28 -8.06 -2.23
N ALA A 289 12.23 -7.46 -2.94
CA ALA A 289 13.62 -7.40 -2.52
C ALA A 289 13.80 -6.66 -1.19
N GLU A 290 13.06 -5.59 -0.96
CA GLU A 290 13.08 -4.81 0.27
C GLU A 290 12.39 -5.51 1.46
N GLY A 291 11.67 -6.62 1.24
CA GLY A 291 10.84 -7.31 2.22
C GLY A 291 11.57 -7.64 3.53
N TRP A 292 12.80 -8.19 3.45
CA TRP A 292 13.58 -8.55 4.63
C TRP A 292 13.95 -7.33 5.50
N MET A 293 14.29 -6.21 4.87
CA MET A 293 14.62 -4.96 5.57
C MET A 293 13.36 -4.36 6.19
N ILE A 294 12.25 -4.35 5.44
CA ILE A 294 10.95 -3.85 5.92
C ILE A 294 10.49 -4.64 7.14
N ASP A 295 10.61 -5.97 7.15
CA ASP A 295 10.24 -6.79 8.32
C ASP A 295 10.99 -6.37 9.58
N ARG A 296 12.27 -6.04 9.47
CA ARG A 296 13.10 -5.59 10.60
C ARG A 296 12.74 -4.19 11.08
N LEU A 297 12.45 -3.28 10.15
CA LEU A 297 11.93 -1.95 10.48
C LEU A 297 10.64 -2.07 11.28
N LEU A 298 9.67 -2.83 10.77
CA LEU A 298 8.37 -3.04 11.41
C LEU A 298 8.50 -3.71 12.79
N ALA A 299 9.36 -4.73 12.91
CA ALA A 299 9.63 -5.40 14.19
C ALA A 299 10.27 -4.47 15.22
N ALA A 300 11.04 -3.47 14.80
CA ALA A 300 11.63 -2.43 15.65
C ALA A 300 10.64 -1.28 15.96
N GLY A 301 9.39 -1.34 15.47
CA GLY A 301 8.40 -0.29 15.64
C GLY A 301 8.62 0.93 14.75
N VAL A 302 9.31 0.76 13.62
CA VAL A 302 9.60 1.79 12.63
C VAL A 302 8.74 1.58 11.39
N ALA A 303 7.99 2.60 10.99
CA ALA A 303 7.20 2.58 9.75
C ALA A 303 8.09 2.84 8.52
N ILE A 304 7.59 2.51 7.32
CA ILE A 304 8.20 2.91 6.06
C ILE A 304 7.15 3.56 5.16
N ALA A 305 7.50 4.68 4.55
CA ALA A 305 6.60 5.43 3.68
C ALA A 305 7.35 6.02 2.48
N GLY A 306 6.59 6.40 1.45
CA GLY A 306 7.13 7.09 0.29
C GLY A 306 6.03 7.63 -0.61
N ILE A 307 6.40 8.53 -1.51
CA ILE A 307 5.51 9.13 -2.50
C ILE A 307 6.14 9.04 -3.89
N ASP A 308 5.33 8.71 -4.88
CA ASP A 308 5.77 8.65 -6.28
C ASP A 308 5.86 10.06 -6.86
N VAL A 309 7.06 10.47 -7.18
CA VAL A 309 7.35 11.74 -7.84
C VAL A 309 7.87 11.53 -9.26
N GLY A 310 7.59 10.36 -9.84
CA GLY A 310 8.05 9.97 -11.17
C GLY A 310 9.57 9.99 -11.31
N GLU A 311 10.03 10.19 -12.52
CA GLU A 311 11.46 10.38 -12.83
C GLU A 311 11.87 11.85 -12.62
N SER A 312 11.65 12.35 -11.39
CA SER A 312 11.93 13.76 -11.05
C SER A 312 13.41 14.09 -10.94
N TYR A 313 14.26 13.07 -10.73
CA TYR A 313 15.71 13.23 -10.53
C TYR A 313 16.09 14.27 -9.47
N GLY A 314 15.20 14.52 -8.50
CA GLY A 314 15.40 15.53 -7.46
C GLY A 314 15.13 16.97 -7.89
N SER A 315 14.33 17.17 -8.95
CA SER A 315 13.86 18.49 -9.40
C SER A 315 12.99 19.17 -8.34
N PRO A 316 12.77 20.50 -8.46
CA PRO A 316 11.89 21.23 -7.57
C PRO A 316 10.47 20.66 -7.46
N ASP A 317 9.88 20.19 -8.57
CA ASP A 317 8.57 19.52 -8.57
C ASP A 317 8.60 18.20 -7.79
N GLY A 318 9.69 17.43 -7.90
CA GLY A 318 9.88 16.20 -7.13
C GLY A 318 10.03 16.47 -5.63
N THR A 319 10.77 17.53 -5.25
CA THR A 319 10.92 17.91 -3.83
C THR A 319 9.62 18.44 -3.25
N ALA A 320 8.83 19.20 -4.00
CA ALA A 320 7.49 19.63 -3.57
C ALA A 320 6.56 18.43 -3.30
N GLY A 321 6.63 17.36 -4.11
CA GLY A 321 5.91 16.11 -3.82
C GLY A 321 6.35 15.46 -2.51
N PHE A 322 7.63 15.55 -2.14
CA PHE A 322 8.12 15.09 -0.85
C PHE A 322 7.57 15.93 0.30
N ASP A 323 7.49 17.27 0.16
CA ASP A 323 6.89 18.15 1.16
C ASP A 323 5.45 17.74 1.48
N VAL A 324 4.65 17.42 0.46
CA VAL A 324 3.27 16.95 0.62
C VAL A 324 3.19 15.69 1.48
N LEU A 325 4.05 14.68 1.25
CA LEU A 325 4.08 13.47 2.07
C LEU A 325 4.51 13.77 3.51
N HIS A 326 5.59 14.55 3.67
CA HIS A 326 6.11 14.90 4.98
C HIS A 326 5.05 15.62 5.82
N GLU A 327 4.37 16.61 5.24
CA GLU A 327 3.32 17.39 5.88
C GLU A 327 2.13 16.50 6.28
N HIS A 328 1.65 15.65 5.39
CA HIS A 328 0.58 14.70 5.67
C HIS A 328 0.93 13.75 6.83
N LEU A 329 2.10 13.13 6.79
CA LEU A 329 2.49 12.17 7.83
C LEU A 329 2.71 12.83 9.19
N THR A 330 3.34 13.99 9.22
CA THR A 330 3.69 14.64 10.50
C THR A 330 2.51 15.37 11.13
N ARG A 331 1.67 16.05 10.36
CA ARG A 331 0.51 16.81 10.89
C ARG A 331 -0.71 15.92 11.13
N ASP A 332 -1.02 15.02 10.19
CA ASP A 332 -2.30 14.31 10.19
C ASP A 332 -2.19 12.92 10.79
N ARG A 333 -0.99 12.30 10.78
CA ARG A 333 -0.77 10.90 11.15
C ARG A 333 0.11 10.71 12.39
N GLY A 334 0.66 11.78 12.97
CA GLY A 334 1.48 11.72 14.17
C GLY A 334 2.84 11.04 13.96
N PHE A 335 3.40 11.10 12.76
CA PHE A 335 4.74 10.64 12.46
C PHE A 335 5.80 11.63 12.95
N SER A 336 7.02 11.12 13.20
CA SER A 336 8.16 11.97 13.54
C SER A 336 8.46 12.96 12.41
N PRO A 337 8.73 14.24 12.73
CA PRO A 337 9.13 15.21 11.72
C PRO A 337 10.54 14.96 11.16
N ARG A 338 11.31 14.05 11.75
CA ARG A 338 12.68 13.72 11.35
C ARG A 338 12.81 12.25 10.92
N PRO A 339 12.48 11.89 9.67
CA PRO A 339 12.70 10.55 9.14
C PRO A 339 14.18 10.24 8.92
N ALA A 340 14.50 8.94 8.88
CA ALA A 340 15.67 8.44 8.18
C ALA A 340 15.30 8.14 6.73
N PHE A 341 16.23 8.28 5.80
CA PHE A 341 16.01 7.98 4.38
C PHE A 341 16.67 6.65 3.97
N LEU A 342 15.96 5.87 3.16
CA LEU A 342 16.53 4.76 2.39
C LEU A 342 16.49 5.12 0.91
N ALA A 343 17.63 5.54 0.38
CA ALA A 343 17.80 5.93 -1.01
C ALA A 343 18.38 4.78 -1.83
N ARG A 344 17.60 4.26 -2.81
CA ARG A 344 18.07 3.22 -3.71
C ARG A 344 18.28 3.78 -5.11
N SER A 345 19.47 3.55 -5.70
CA SER A 345 19.78 3.95 -7.08
C SER A 345 19.40 5.42 -7.33
N ARG A 346 18.58 5.71 -8.34
CA ARG A 346 18.09 7.08 -8.68
C ARG A 346 17.34 7.79 -7.53
N GLY A 347 16.87 7.02 -6.55
CA GLY A 347 16.28 7.60 -5.34
C GLY A 347 17.25 8.46 -4.53
N GLY A 348 18.55 8.29 -4.74
CA GLY A 348 19.57 9.16 -4.16
C GLY A 348 19.40 10.62 -4.57
N LEU A 349 19.15 10.89 -5.86
CA LEU A 349 18.89 12.26 -6.34
C LEU A 349 17.69 12.89 -5.65
N MET A 350 16.61 12.14 -5.45
CA MET A 350 15.38 12.61 -4.83
C MET A 350 15.57 12.89 -3.34
N ALA A 351 16.12 11.90 -2.60
CA ALA A 351 16.34 11.99 -1.17
C ALA A 351 17.32 13.12 -0.80
N TYR A 352 18.47 13.21 -1.47
CA TYR A 352 19.46 14.26 -1.19
C TYR A 352 19.00 15.65 -1.59
N SER A 353 18.22 15.80 -2.67
CA SER A 353 17.68 17.11 -3.05
C SER A 353 16.75 17.68 -1.99
N TRP A 354 15.85 16.84 -1.44
CA TRP A 354 14.97 17.27 -0.36
C TRP A 354 15.76 17.46 0.94
N ALA A 355 16.64 16.54 1.29
CA ALA A 355 17.44 16.62 2.51
C ALA A 355 18.33 17.89 2.54
N ALA A 356 18.90 18.29 1.40
CA ALA A 356 19.70 19.50 1.31
C ALA A 356 18.88 20.80 1.45
N ALA A 357 17.57 20.75 1.21
CA ALA A 357 16.64 21.87 1.43
C ALA A 357 16.12 21.91 2.89
N HIS A 358 16.09 20.76 3.58
CA HIS A 358 15.52 20.58 4.92
C HIS A 358 16.48 19.80 5.84
N PRO A 359 17.73 20.22 6.01
CA PRO A 359 18.74 19.42 6.74
C PRO A 359 18.36 19.17 8.20
N GLU A 360 17.65 20.10 8.84
CA GLU A 360 17.16 20.02 10.22
C GLU A 360 16.05 18.94 10.40
N LEU A 361 15.38 18.56 9.32
CA LEU A 361 14.32 17.55 9.33
C LEU A 361 14.84 16.14 8.99
N VAL A 362 16.15 15.93 8.84
CA VAL A 362 16.73 14.64 8.47
C VAL A 362 17.39 13.98 9.65
N ALA A 363 17.01 12.74 9.97
CA ALA A 363 17.65 11.96 11.05
C ALA A 363 18.88 11.17 10.55
N GLY A 364 18.94 10.84 9.26
CA GLY A 364 20.06 10.14 8.63
C GLY A 364 19.74 9.72 7.20
N LEU A 365 20.76 9.48 6.39
CA LEU A 365 20.66 9.11 4.98
C LEU A 365 21.36 7.77 4.73
N GLY A 366 20.57 6.69 4.54
CA GLY A 366 21.04 5.38 4.11
C GLY A 366 20.89 5.22 2.60
N GLY A 367 21.85 4.56 1.95
CA GLY A 367 21.82 4.36 0.50
C GLY A 367 22.27 2.98 0.05
N ILE A 368 21.56 2.42 -0.92
CA ILE A 368 21.97 1.24 -1.71
C ILE A 368 22.32 1.76 -3.10
N TYR A 369 23.61 1.74 -3.44
CA TYR A 369 24.17 2.30 -4.67
C TYR A 369 23.47 3.60 -5.15
N PRO A 370 23.33 4.61 -4.24
CA PRO A 370 22.54 5.79 -4.55
C PRO A 370 23.21 6.64 -5.63
N VAL A 371 22.40 7.20 -6.52
CA VAL A 371 22.84 8.23 -7.46
C VAL A 371 23.00 9.53 -6.71
N CYS A 372 24.18 10.12 -6.78
CA CYS A 372 24.53 11.37 -6.12
C CYS A 372 25.03 12.44 -7.11
N ASP A 373 25.15 12.08 -8.38
CA ASP A 373 25.63 12.96 -9.45
C ASP A 373 24.77 12.84 -10.71
N LEU A 374 24.07 13.93 -11.07
CA LEU A 374 23.18 14.03 -12.23
C LEU A 374 23.93 13.82 -13.56
N ALA A 375 25.22 14.19 -13.63
CA ALA A 375 26.00 14.04 -14.84
C ALA A 375 26.39 12.57 -15.08
N SER A 376 26.62 11.78 -14.00
CA SER A 376 26.95 10.37 -14.12
C SER A 376 25.72 9.51 -14.43
N TYR A 377 24.58 9.82 -13.83
CA TYR A 377 23.29 9.17 -14.07
C TYR A 377 22.12 10.14 -13.68
N PRO A 378 21.07 10.25 -14.46
CA PRO A 378 20.83 9.57 -15.76
C PRO A 378 21.56 10.23 -16.93
N GLY A 379 22.43 11.21 -16.67
CA GLY A 379 23.02 12.13 -17.63
C GLY A 379 22.14 13.37 -17.86
N LEU A 380 22.78 14.47 -18.21
CA LEU A 380 22.11 15.78 -18.31
C LEU A 380 20.99 15.83 -19.35
N GLU A 381 21.16 15.10 -20.47
CA GLU A 381 20.14 15.02 -21.52
C GLU A 381 18.80 14.46 -20.99
N ARG A 382 18.86 13.44 -20.13
CA ARG A 382 17.65 12.83 -19.54
C ARG A 382 17.11 13.61 -18.37
N ALA A 383 17.99 14.22 -17.57
CA ALA A 383 17.56 14.94 -16.36
C ALA A 383 16.93 16.30 -16.68
N ALA A 384 17.47 17.03 -17.66
CA ALA A 384 17.10 18.42 -17.92
C ALA A 384 15.60 18.70 -18.08
N PRO A 385 14.80 17.86 -18.77
CA PRO A 385 13.35 18.08 -18.86
C PRO A 385 12.64 18.12 -17.51
N ALA A 386 13.07 17.30 -16.53
CA ALA A 386 12.47 17.30 -15.20
C ALA A 386 12.72 18.61 -14.43
N PHE A 387 13.74 19.36 -14.79
CA PHE A 387 14.07 20.68 -14.23
C PHE A 387 13.50 21.83 -15.06
N GLY A 388 12.84 21.55 -16.20
CA GLY A 388 12.36 22.58 -17.12
C GLY A 388 13.52 23.34 -17.81
N LEU A 389 14.68 22.70 -17.98
CA LEU A 389 15.90 23.27 -18.50
C LEU A 389 16.38 22.52 -19.75
N THR A 390 17.24 23.15 -20.53
CA THR A 390 18.05 22.47 -21.52
C THR A 390 19.25 21.78 -20.85
N PRO A 391 19.90 20.79 -21.47
CA PRO A 391 21.09 20.15 -20.91
C PRO A 391 22.23 21.13 -20.62
N GLN A 392 22.41 22.15 -21.45
CA GLN A 392 23.41 23.20 -21.26
C GLN A 392 23.10 24.09 -20.03
N GLU A 393 21.83 24.49 -19.87
CA GLU A 393 21.39 25.27 -18.70
C GLU A 393 21.52 24.46 -17.42
N LEU A 394 21.15 23.16 -17.43
CA LEU A 394 21.33 22.28 -16.28
C LEU A 394 22.81 22.10 -15.95
N SER A 395 23.67 21.95 -16.96
CA SER A 395 25.13 21.86 -16.76
C SER A 395 25.70 23.10 -16.06
N MET A 396 25.27 24.29 -16.44
CA MET A 396 25.69 25.55 -15.80
C MET A 396 25.18 25.69 -14.37
N ARG A 397 24.11 25.00 -14.03
CA ARG A 397 23.43 25.07 -12.72
C ARG A 397 23.59 23.79 -11.88
N LEU A 398 24.56 22.92 -12.20
CA LEU A 398 24.80 21.70 -11.41
C LEU A 398 25.07 21.99 -9.93
N ALA A 399 25.69 23.11 -9.61
CA ALA A 399 25.91 23.51 -8.22
C ALA A 399 24.62 23.72 -7.43
N ASP A 400 23.54 24.11 -8.11
CA ASP A 400 22.23 24.37 -7.50
C ASP A 400 21.44 23.07 -7.25
N PHE A 401 21.65 22.02 -8.06
CA PHE A 401 20.81 20.85 -8.10
C PHE A 401 21.54 19.54 -7.77
N ASN A 402 22.84 19.44 -8.02
CA ASN A 402 23.57 18.19 -7.87
C ASN A 402 23.82 17.85 -6.39
N PRO A 403 23.38 16.67 -5.88
CA PRO A 403 23.58 16.27 -4.49
C PRO A 403 25.01 16.44 -3.98
N VAL A 404 26.02 15.99 -4.74
CA VAL A 404 27.44 16.11 -4.34
C VAL A 404 27.90 17.56 -4.18
N SER A 405 27.17 18.53 -4.71
CA SER A 405 27.47 19.97 -4.58
C SER A 405 26.77 20.65 -3.42
N ARG A 406 25.76 20.03 -2.81
CA ARG A 406 24.83 20.65 -1.85
C ARG A 406 24.92 20.06 -0.43
N LEU A 407 26.11 19.59 -0.04
CA LEU A 407 26.28 18.85 1.21
C LEU A 407 26.56 19.71 2.45
N ALA A 408 26.87 21.00 2.27
CA ALA A 408 27.35 21.86 3.36
C ALA A 408 26.34 22.01 4.52
N ALA A 409 25.06 22.22 4.21
CA ALA A 409 24.00 22.37 5.22
C ALA A 409 23.78 21.06 5.99
N LEU A 410 23.76 19.92 5.30
CA LEU A 410 23.67 18.60 5.95
C LEU A 410 24.86 18.30 6.85
N ALA A 411 26.08 18.70 6.44
CA ALA A 411 27.28 18.51 7.24
C ALA A 411 27.27 19.42 8.51
N ALA A 412 26.77 20.66 8.38
CA ALA A 412 26.62 21.58 9.51
C ALA A 412 25.62 21.06 10.56
N GLU A 413 24.52 20.41 10.13
CA GLU A 413 23.56 19.73 11.00
C GLU A 413 24.09 18.36 11.52
N GLY A 414 25.24 17.90 11.04
CA GLY A 414 25.83 16.63 11.43
C GLY A 414 25.01 15.40 11.06
N VAL A 415 24.25 15.47 9.95
CA VAL A 415 23.37 14.38 9.50
C VAL A 415 24.19 13.14 9.14
N PRO A 416 23.98 11.98 9.80
CA PRO A 416 24.77 10.78 9.48
C PRO A 416 24.41 10.20 8.12
N VAL A 417 25.44 9.77 7.37
CA VAL A 417 25.30 9.13 6.05
C VAL A 417 25.89 7.73 6.09
N PHE A 418 25.19 6.75 5.50
CA PHE A 418 25.66 5.37 5.36
C PHE A 418 25.32 4.84 3.97
N HIS A 419 26.34 4.54 3.15
CA HIS A 419 26.15 3.97 1.81
C HIS A 419 26.73 2.56 1.68
N LEU A 420 25.99 1.69 0.97
CA LEU A 420 26.47 0.45 0.38
C LEU A 420 26.64 0.69 -1.13
N HIS A 421 27.80 0.33 -1.70
CA HIS A 421 28.05 0.48 -3.14
C HIS A 421 29.01 -0.61 -3.64
N GLY A 422 28.85 -1.05 -4.86
CA GLY A 422 29.74 -2.02 -5.49
C GLY A 422 30.87 -1.34 -6.26
N ASP A 423 32.05 -1.95 -6.26
CA ASP A 423 33.23 -1.42 -6.99
C ASP A 423 33.18 -1.69 -8.49
N GLU A 424 32.29 -2.60 -8.95
CA GLU A 424 32.05 -2.89 -10.36
C GLU A 424 30.74 -2.29 -10.91
N ASP A 425 30.16 -1.33 -10.20
CA ASP A 425 28.91 -0.67 -10.66
C ASP A 425 29.20 0.23 -11.87
N ARG A 426 28.74 -0.23 -13.05
CA ARG A 426 28.89 0.48 -14.33
C ARG A 426 27.68 1.35 -14.68
N VAL A 427 26.57 1.19 -13.98
CA VAL A 427 25.34 1.97 -14.18
C VAL A 427 25.40 3.26 -13.37
N VAL A 428 25.79 3.13 -12.10
CA VAL A 428 26.00 4.23 -11.15
C VAL A 428 27.46 4.13 -10.66
N PRO A 429 28.44 4.69 -11.37
CA PRO A 429 29.85 4.54 -11.03
C PRO A 429 30.15 5.00 -9.59
N LEU A 430 30.78 4.12 -8.80
CA LEU A 430 31.10 4.36 -7.39
C LEU A 430 31.81 5.71 -7.16
N GLU A 431 32.85 5.98 -7.98
CA GLU A 431 33.71 7.16 -7.78
C GLU A 431 32.98 8.50 -8.01
N ALA A 432 32.02 8.54 -8.95
CA ALA A 432 31.25 9.73 -9.25
C ALA A 432 30.09 9.96 -8.26
N ASN A 433 29.65 8.91 -7.57
CA ASN A 433 28.47 8.91 -6.71
C ASN A 433 28.86 8.77 -5.23
N SER A 434 28.70 7.57 -4.63
CA SER A 434 28.99 7.37 -3.20
C SER A 434 30.41 7.73 -2.81
N GLY A 435 31.40 7.48 -3.66
CA GLY A 435 32.82 7.85 -3.43
C GLY A 435 33.03 9.35 -3.34
N ALA A 436 32.55 10.10 -4.34
CA ALA A 436 32.65 11.57 -4.37
C ALA A 436 31.88 12.20 -3.21
N LEU A 437 30.64 11.72 -2.97
CA LEU A 437 29.78 12.23 -1.89
C LEU A 437 30.46 12.01 -0.53
N THR A 438 30.88 10.80 -0.21
CA THR A 438 31.49 10.47 1.08
C THR A 438 32.75 11.28 1.33
N ARG A 439 33.65 11.37 0.36
CA ARG A 439 34.88 12.16 0.45
C ARG A 439 34.58 13.62 0.76
N ARG A 440 33.70 14.25 -0.05
CA ARG A 440 33.33 15.65 0.14
C ARG A 440 32.60 15.90 1.45
N TYR A 441 31.78 14.97 1.87
CA TYR A 441 31.03 15.11 3.10
C TYR A 441 31.94 15.07 4.34
N LEU A 442 32.93 14.16 4.34
CA LEU A 442 33.97 14.10 5.38
C LEU A 442 34.86 15.36 5.40
N GLU A 443 35.21 15.90 4.23
CA GLU A 443 35.95 17.19 4.12
C GLU A 443 35.16 18.37 4.74
N LEU A 444 33.82 18.32 4.70
CA LEU A 444 32.93 19.30 5.32
C LEU A 444 32.71 19.02 6.83
N GLY A 445 33.29 17.98 7.39
CA GLY A 445 33.12 17.58 8.80
C GLY A 445 31.85 16.77 9.06
N GLY A 446 31.12 16.37 8.04
CA GLY A 446 29.89 15.55 8.17
C GLY A 446 30.24 14.07 8.42
N PRO A 447 29.47 13.35 9.26
CA PRO A 447 29.70 11.93 9.53
C PRO A 447 29.22 11.03 8.40
N ALA A 448 30.14 10.36 7.69
CA ALA A 448 29.80 9.44 6.60
C ALA A 448 30.51 8.09 6.74
N THR A 449 29.80 7.04 6.38
CA THR A 449 30.31 5.68 6.23
C THR A 449 30.00 5.16 4.82
N LEU A 450 31.01 4.66 4.13
CA LEU A 450 30.89 3.97 2.84
C LEU A 450 31.37 2.52 2.98
N ARG A 451 30.50 1.56 2.66
CA ARG A 451 30.83 0.15 2.53
C ARG A 451 30.92 -0.21 1.05
N VAL A 452 32.12 -0.43 0.58
CA VAL A 452 32.36 -0.90 -0.79
C VAL A 452 32.35 -2.43 -0.80
N LEU A 453 31.55 -3.01 -1.69
CA LEU A 453 31.40 -4.45 -1.83
C LEU A 453 32.13 -4.90 -3.10
N ALA A 454 33.19 -5.70 -2.90
CA ALA A 454 34.07 -6.14 -3.99
C ALA A 454 33.35 -7.08 -4.97
N GLY A 455 33.57 -6.87 -6.27
CA GLY A 455 32.99 -7.65 -7.36
C GLY A 455 31.49 -7.49 -7.52
N ARG A 456 30.90 -6.39 -7.02
CA ARG A 456 29.47 -6.11 -7.12
C ARG A 456 29.18 -4.95 -8.05
N GLY A 457 28.16 -5.15 -8.90
CA GLY A 457 27.66 -4.14 -9.82
C GLY A 457 26.30 -3.58 -9.39
N HIS A 458 25.59 -2.97 -10.34
CA HIS A 458 24.22 -2.45 -10.16
C HIS A 458 23.21 -3.57 -10.38
N ASP A 459 23.11 -4.49 -9.44
CA ASP A 459 22.30 -5.69 -9.55
C ASP A 459 21.29 -5.85 -8.41
N MET A 460 20.45 -6.89 -8.48
CA MET A 460 19.45 -7.22 -7.47
C MET A 460 19.94 -8.27 -6.48
N TRP A 461 21.23 -8.35 -6.21
CA TRP A 461 21.78 -9.28 -5.25
C TRP A 461 21.16 -9.10 -3.85
N GLY A 462 20.70 -10.20 -3.25
CA GLY A 462 20.01 -10.17 -1.96
C GLY A 462 20.80 -9.51 -0.83
N GLY A 463 22.15 -9.52 -0.87
CA GLY A 463 22.99 -8.89 0.14
C GLY A 463 22.83 -7.36 0.24
N TRP A 464 22.40 -6.69 -0.83
CA TRP A 464 22.05 -5.28 -0.79
C TRP A 464 20.88 -5.01 0.16
N PHE A 465 19.85 -5.84 0.06
CA PHE A 465 18.55 -5.70 0.74
C PHE A 465 18.50 -6.46 2.08
N GLN A 466 19.54 -7.26 2.40
CA GLN A 466 19.66 -8.01 3.65
C GLN A 466 20.86 -7.55 4.49
N SER A 467 21.34 -6.34 4.25
CA SER A 467 22.42 -5.74 5.05
C SER A 467 21.91 -5.37 6.44
N ALA A 468 22.33 -6.13 7.44
CA ALA A 468 22.01 -5.82 8.83
C ALA A 468 22.60 -4.47 9.28
N GLU A 469 23.78 -4.11 8.79
CA GLU A 469 24.48 -2.86 9.14
C GLU A 469 23.69 -1.64 8.67
N LEU A 470 23.25 -1.61 7.39
CA LEU A 470 22.41 -0.53 6.87
C LEU A 470 21.04 -0.51 7.54
N THR A 471 20.42 -1.69 7.75
CA THR A 471 19.09 -1.77 8.37
C THR A 471 19.10 -1.26 9.80
N ASN A 472 20.10 -1.63 10.59
CA ASN A 472 20.25 -1.14 11.96
C ASN A 472 20.53 0.37 11.98
N PHE A 473 21.38 0.87 11.08
CA PHE A 473 21.57 2.32 10.91
C PHE A 473 20.24 3.04 10.68
N LEU A 474 19.39 2.56 9.77
CA LEU A 474 18.09 3.18 9.50
C LEU A 474 17.15 3.14 10.72
N ILE A 475 17.10 2.00 11.43
CA ILE A 475 16.32 1.85 12.66
C ILE A 475 16.78 2.86 13.70
N ASP A 476 18.08 2.90 14.00
CA ASP A 476 18.65 3.78 15.02
C ASP A 476 18.41 5.26 14.69
N ARG A 477 18.55 5.64 13.42
CA ARG A 477 18.31 7.03 12.98
C ARG A 477 16.85 7.41 13.07
N ALA A 478 15.93 6.55 12.60
CA ALA A 478 14.50 6.82 12.68
C ALA A 478 14.01 6.98 14.12
N ILE A 479 14.48 6.11 15.05
CA ILE A 479 14.14 6.18 16.47
C ILE A 479 14.73 7.44 17.10
N ALA A 480 15.98 7.77 16.82
CA ALA A 480 16.63 8.99 17.32
C ALA A 480 15.91 10.25 16.82
N GLY A 481 15.47 10.27 15.55
CA GLY A 481 14.69 11.35 14.98
C GLY A 481 13.35 11.57 15.69
N ALA A 482 12.67 10.48 16.08
CA ALA A 482 11.41 10.55 16.80
C ALA A 482 11.56 11.00 18.27
N SER A 483 12.74 10.81 18.86
CA SER A 483 13.03 11.18 20.26
C SER A 483 13.56 12.60 20.42
N SER A 484 13.92 13.27 19.32
CA SER A 484 14.51 14.62 19.35
C SER A 484 13.43 15.68 19.15
N PRO A 485 13.30 16.70 20.04
CA PRO A 485 12.40 17.81 19.79
C PRO A 485 12.86 18.59 18.55
N VAL A 486 11.92 18.99 17.69
CA VAL A 486 12.19 19.90 16.57
C VAL A 486 12.44 21.29 17.16
N GLY A 487 13.69 21.77 17.02
CA GLY A 487 14.04 23.17 17.14
C GLY A 487 13.75 23.87 18.47
N GLN A 488 14.63 23.74 19.45
CA GLN A 488 15.08 24.97 20.16
C GLN A 488 16.44 25.30 19.54
N GLY A 489 16.48 26.43 18.81
CA GLY A 489 17.73 26.98 18.28
C GLY A 489 18.77 27.04 19.38
N ALA A 490 20.03 26.74 19.05
CA ALA A 490 21.16 26.87 19.97
C ALA A 490 21.06 28.24 20.66
N PRO A 491 21.24 28.34 21.99
CA PRO A 491 21.25 29.62 22.67
C PRO A 491 22.37 30.45 22.07
N SER A 492 22.01 31.62 21.51
CA SER A 492 22.98 32.62 21.07
C SER A 492 23.96 32.86 22.21
N ALA A 493 25.25 32.69 21.94
CA ALA A 493 26.31 33.00 22.86
C ALA A 493 26.07 34.40 23.43
N GLY A 494 25.88 34.46 24.76
CA GLY A 494 25.55 35.70 25.46
C GLY A 494 26.61 36.75 25.23
N GLN A 495 26.16 37.96 24.97
CA GLN A 495 26.95 39.17 25.14
C GLN A 495 27.43 39.22 26.61
N GLU A 496 28.72 39.09 26.80
CA GLU A 496 29.38 39.53 28.03
C GLU A 496 29.18 41.06 28.15
N THR A 497 28.30 41.46 29.03
CA THR A 497 28.29 42.87 29.51
C THR A 497 29.43 43.06 30.44
N SER A 498 30.48 43.74 29.99
CA SER A 498 31.50 44.35 30.84
C SER A 498 30.82 45.37 31.75
N ALA A 499 30.76 45.07 33.04
CA ALA A 499 30.53 46.06 34.10
C ALA A 499 31.89 46.56 34.56
N GLU A 500 32.26 47.72 34.07
CA GLU A 500 33.30 48.56 34.72
C GLU A 500 32.71 49.22 35.94
N GLY A 501 33.55 49.34 36.93
CA GLY A 501 33.34 49.71 38.29
C GLY A 501 33.05 51.20 38.57
N GLY A 502 32.72 51.42 39.80
CA GLY A 502 32.54 52.65 40.53
C GLY A 502 32.48 52.32 42.02
#